data_c74d899d252fa26fc2b514afba6183b0
#
_entry.id   c74d899d252fa26fc2b514afba6183b0
#
_cell.length_a   1.000
_cell.length_b   1.000
_cell.length_c   1.000
_cell.angle_alpha   90.00
_cell.angle_beta   90.00
_cell.angle_gamma   90.00
#
_symmetry.space_group_name_H-M   'P 1'
#
loop_
_entity.id
_entity.type
_entity.pdbx_description
1 polymer ?
#
loop_
_entity_poly.entity_id
_entity_poly.type
_entity_poly.pdbx_seq_one_letter_code
_entity_poly.pdbx_strand_id
1 'polypeptide(L)'
;MAHLFTPLTLRGVTLKNRIVVSPMCMYSAEDGFANDWHLVHLGSRAVGGAALVIQEATAVAPEGRITPDDLGIWQDEHLPFLRRITAFIEAQGAVPGIQLAHAGRKASHRSPWQGGTEVAPAEGGWPTVAPSALAFVPAETAPQALDQAGIDKVIADFRAATARALAAGYRVIEIHAAHGYLLHEFLSPLSNQRTDAYGGSFDNRTRLLRQVVEAVRAELPAELPLLVRLSATDWVAGGWSADDSVALARVLQGLGVDLIDCSTGGNVAQAPIPVGPGYQVEFAARIRRETGLPTGAVGLITDARQAEHIVATGQADVVLLARELLRDPYFPLHAAHELGTELPWPKQYERGRPRRK
;
A
#
# COMPACT_ATOMS: atom_id res chain seq x y z
N MET A 1 8.72 -14.81 24.27
CA MET A 1 8.77 -13.65 23.34
C MET A 1 7.41 -13.61 22.68
N ALA A 2 6.77 -12.44 22.63
CA ALA A 2 5.49 -12.30 21.94
C ALA A 2 5.66 -12.56 20.43
N HIS A 3 4.64 -13.16 19.79
CA HIS A 3 4.68 -13.51 18.38
C HIS A 3 4.85 -12.28 17.47
N LEU A 4 4.31 -11.14 17.90
CA LEU A 4 4.45 -9.84 17.22
C LEU A 4 5.93 -9.46 16.99
N PHE A 5 6.84 -9.94 17.86
CA PHE A 5 8.27 -9.66 17.81
C PHE A 5 9.12 -10.82 17.30
N THR A 6 8.50 -11.84 16.71
CA THR A 6 9.23 -12.88 16.00
C THR A 6 9.56 -12.43 14.56
N PRO A 7 10.70 -12.82 13.99
CA PRO A 7 11.04 -12.46 12.62
C PRO A 7 10.10 -13.13 11.60
N LEU A 8 9.99 -12.53 10.41
CA LEU A 8 9.35 -13.10 9.23
C LEU A 8 10.29 -12.96 8.04
N THR A 9 10.53 -14.05 7.36
CA THR A 9 11.32 -14.02 6.11
C THR A 9 10.39 -14.16 4.91
N LEU A 10 10.45 -13.20 4.00
CA LEU A 10 9.81 -13.23 2.69
C LEU A 10 10.93 -13.26 1.65
N ARG A 11 11.07 -14.34 0.93
CA ARG A 11 12.24 -14.60 0.04
C ARG A 11 13.57 -14.37 0.76
N GLY A 12 14.40 -13.45 0.27
CA GLY A 12 15.68 -13.08 0.86
C GLY A 12 15.64 -11.92 1.86
N VAL A 13 14.46 -11.43 2.20
CA VAL A 13 14.28 -10.29 3.13
C VAL A 13 13.70 -10.77 4.45
N THR A 14 14.41 -10.52 5.55
CA THR A 14 13.93 -10.84 6.91
C THR A 14 13.50 -9.59 7.64
N LEU A 15 12.22 -9.55 8.01
CA LEU A 15 11.63 -8.55 8.89
C LEU A 15 11.95 -8.91 10.34
N LYS A 16 12.49 -7.97 11.13
CA LYS A 16 12.90 -8.22 12.53
C LYS A 16 11.73 -8.45 13.48
N ASN A 17 10.53 -8.01 13.13
CA ASN A 17 9.27 -8.23 13.83
C ASN A 17 8.10 -8.16 12.84
N ARG A 18 6.87 -8.25 13.32
CA ARG A 18 5.64 -8.31 12.51
C ARG A 18 4.93 -6.98 12.36
N ILE A 19 5.56 -5.85 12.74
CA ILE A 19 4.97 -4.51 12.67
C ILE A 19 5.48 -3.78 11.44
N VAL A 20 4.54 -3.42 10.58
CA VAL A 20 4.78 -2.71 9.31
C VAL A 20 4.15 -1.32 9.38
N VAL A 21 4.89 -0.32 8.92
CA VAL A 21 4.32 1.01 8.66
C VAL A 21 3.50 0.92 7.37
N SER A 22 2.18 1.05 7.51
CA SER A 22 1.27 1.11 6.35
C SER A 22 1.58 2.34 5.49
N PRO A 23 1.51 2.26 4.16
CA PRO A 23 1.66 3.43 3.31
C PRO A 23 0.55 4.45 3.61
N MET A 24 0.95 5.70 3.87
CA MET A 24 0.05 6.80 4.25
C MET A 24 0.44 8.06 3.50
N CYS A 25 -0.43 8.55 2.62
CA CYS A 25 -0.19 9.77 1.86
C CYS A 25 -0.01 10.98 2.79
N MET A 26 1.10 11.69 2.60
CA MET A 26 1.45 12.88 3.39
C MET A 26 1.07 14.16 2.66
N TYR A 27 0.79 14.08 1.35
CA TYR A 27 0.44 15.24 0.53
C TYR A 27 1.38 16.42 0.79
N SER A 28 2.69 16.18 0.73
CA SER A 28 3.74 17.13 1.11
C SER A 28 4.88 17.18 0.09
N ALA A 29 4.71 16.54 -1.06
CA ALA A 29 5.67 16.58 -2.15
C ALA A 29 5.45 17.84 -3.03
N GLU A 30 6.46 18.19 -3.78
CA GLU A 30 6.42 19.22 -4.81
C GLU A 30 6.89 18.58 -6.12
N ASP A 31 6.03 18.56 -7.14
CA ASP A 31 6.29 17.88 -8.43
C ASP A 31 6.78 16.42 -8.28
N GLY A 32 6.25 15.72 -7.30
CA GLY A 32 6.63 14.34 -7.00
C GLY A 32 7.91 14.19 -6.18
N PHE A 33 8.64 15.27 -5.89
CA PHE A 33 9.89 15.22 -5.13
C PHE A 33 9.64 15.03 -3.63
N ALA A 34 10.35 14.07 -3.03
CA ALA A 34 10.41 13.93 -1.59
C ALA A 34 11.24 15.06 -0.97
N ASN A 35 10.93 15.38 0.29
CA ASN A 35 11.61 16.40 1.07
C ASN A 35 11.83 15.96 2.52
N ASP A 36 12.32 16.86 3.38
CA ASP A 36 12.64 16.56 4.78
C ASP A 36 11.44 16.08 5.59
N TRP A 37 10.18 16.44 5.22
CA TRP A 37 8.99 15.90 5.86
C TRP A 37 8.94 14.37 5.74
N HIS A 38 9.17 13.86 4.53
CA HIS A 38 9.16 12.41 4.26
C HIS A 38 10.29 11.69 5.01
N LEU A 39 11.48 12.28 5.06
CA LEU A 39 12.61 11.73 5.83
C LEU A 39 12.28 11.63 7.32
N VAL A 40 11.74 12.69 7.92
CA VAL A 40 11.36 12.72 9.34
C VAL A 40 10.21 11.75 9.60
N HIS A 41 9.19 11.76 8.73
CA HIS A 41 8.04 10.86 8.85
C HIS A 41 8.45 9.39 8.81
N LEU A 42 9.11 8.94 7.76
CA LEU A 42 9.50 7.53 7.60
C LEU A 42 10.63 7.15 8.56
N GLY A 43 11.60 8.04 8.74
CA GLY A 43 12.76 7.81 9.60
C GLY A 43 12.39 7.65 11.08
N SER A 44 11.43 8.42 11.59
CA SER A 44 11.00 8.29 13.00
C SER A 44 10.37 6.92 13.30
N ARG A 45 9.63 6.34 12.36
CA ARG A 45 9.03 5.00 12.51
C ARG A 45 10.09 3.90 12.43
N ALA A 46 11.11 4.07 11.59
CA ALA A 46 12.26 3.16 11.57
C ALA A 46 13.03 3.19 12.90
N VAL A 47 13.31 4.39 13.44
CA VAL A 47 13.89 4.61 14.78
C VAL A 47 13.00 4.00 15.86
N GLY A 48 11.67 4.11 15.71
CA GLY A 48 10.67 3.55 16.63
C GLY A 48 10.57 2.03 16.63
N GLY A 49 11.31 1.33 15.75
CA GLY A 49 11.45 -0.11 15.80
C GLY A 49 10.55 -0.90 14.84
N ALA A 50 9.83 -0.25 13.93
CA ALA A 50 9.11 -0.96 12.86
C ALA A 50 10.07 -1.82 12.03
N ALA A 51 9.59 -2.98 11.55
CA ALA A 51 10.42 -3.89 10.77
C ALA A 51 10.46 -3.55 9.29
N LEU A 52 9.33 -3.10 8.75
CA LEU A 52 9.17 -2.64 7.37
C LEU A 52 8.50 -1.26 7.39
N VAL A 53 9.07 -0.33 6.65
CA VAL A 53 8.51 1.01 6.47
C VAL A 53 8.13 1.16 5.01
N ILE A 54 6.83 1.09 4.71
CA ILE A 54 6.33 1.27 3.34
C ILE A 54 6.04 2.75 3.12
N GLN A 55 6.78 3.35 2.20
CA GLN A 55 6.53 4.72 1.74
C GLN A 55 5.14 4.80 1.12
N GLU A 56 4.49 5.94 1.28
CA GLU A 56 3.16 6.26 0.76
C GLU A 56 2.99 5.93 -0.73
N ALA A 57 1.73 5.89 -1.18
CA ALA A 57 1.38 5.76 -2.58
C ALA A 57 2.21 6.74 -3.42
N THR A 58 3.13 6.18 -4.19
CA THR A 58 4.09 6.92 -5.01
C THR A 58 3.70 6.75 -6.47
N ALA A 59 3.35 7.84 -7.12
CA ALA A 59 2.78 7.82 -8.46
C ALA A 59 3.82 7.34 -9.49
N VAL A 60 3.43 6.35 -10.31
CA VAL A 60 4.26 5.80 -11.39
C VAL A 60 4.28 6.69 -12.64
N ALA A 61 3.32 7.63 -12.72
CA ALA A 61 3.19 8.63 -13.79
C ALA A 61 2.65 9.95 -13.20
N PRO A 62 2.93 11.12 -13.81
CA PRO A 62 2.44 12.41 -13.30
C PRO A 62 0.92 12.45 -13.12
N GLU A 63 0.17 11.92 -14.09
CA GLU A 63 -1.29 11.85 -14.07
C GLU A 63 -1.84 10.84 -13.06
N GLY A 64 -0.98 9.96 -12.56
CA GLY A 64 -1.34 8.97 -11.54
C GLY A 64 -1.35 9.49 -10.11
N ARG A 65 -1.04 10.75 -9.85
CA ARG A 65 -1.10 11.36 -8.52
C ARG A 65 -2.54 11.56 -8.06
N ILE A 66 -2.80 11.34 -6.78
CA ILE A 66 -4.09 11.68 -6.16
C ILE A 66 -4.23 13.20 -6.13
N THR A 67 -3.19 13.89 -5.66
CA THR A 67 -3.12 15.34 -5.54
C THR A 67 -1.85 15.88 -6.19
N PRO A 68 -1.77 17.20 -6.50
CA PRO A 68 -0.51 17.82 -6.93
C PRO A 68 0.66 17.58 -5.96
N ASP A 69 0.34 17.36 -4.67
CA ASP A 69 1.30 17.25 -3.57
C ASP A 69 1.74 15.80 -3.27
N ASP A 70 1.42 14.85 -4.16
CA ASP A 70 1.79 13.44 -4.01
C ASP A 70 3.25 13.17 -4.43
N LEU A 71 3.86 12.17 -3.77
CA LEU A 71 5.14 11.62 -4.22
C LEU A 71 5.05 10.96 -5.58
N GLY A 72 6.13 11.04 -6.33
CA GLY A 72 6.30 10.42 -7.63
C GLY A 72 7.63 9.68 -7.80
N ILE A 73 7.66 8.78 -8.79
CA ILE A 73 8.87 8.06 -9.18
C ILE A 73 8.94 7.85 -10.71
N TRP A 74 8.29 8.75 -11.47
CA TRP A 74 8.23 8.67 -12.93
C TRP A 74 9.48 9.16 -13.66
N GLN A 75 10.44 9.79 -12.95
CA GLN A 75 11.69 10.31 -13.51
C GLN A 75 12.87 10.06 -12.55
N ASP A 76 14.09 10.05 -13.08
CA ASP A 76 15.28 9.70 -12.32
C ASP A 76 15.70 10.79 -11.32
N GLU A 77 15.29 12.03 -11.56
CA GLU A 77 15.52 13.18 -10.70
C GLU A 77 14.87 13.03 -9.31
N HIS A 78 13.87 12.19 -9.16
CA HIS A 78 13.28 11.86 -7.86
C HIS A 78 14.20 11.02 -6.96
N LEU A 79 15.15 10.25 -7.55
CA LEU A 79 15.91 9.24 -6.83
C LEU A 79 16.87 9.75 -5.75
N PRO A 80 17.55 10.90 -5.89
CA PRO A 80 18.54 11.32 -4.90
C PRO A 80 17.99 11.43 -3.48
N PHE A 81 16.81 12.02 -3.31
CA PHE A 81 16.21 12.16 -1.98
C PHE A 81 15.64 10.83 -1.46
N LEU A 82 15.06 10.03 -2.35
CA LEU A 82 14.56 8.69 -2.00
C LEU A 82 15.71 7.79 -1.49
N ARG A 83 16.91 7.86 -2.10
CA ARG A 83 18.11 7.16 -1.61
C ARG A 83 18.50 7.59 -0.20
N ARG A 84 18.35 8.87 0.14
CA ARG A 84 18.62 9.36 1.49
C ARG A 84 17.66 8.76 2.50
N ILE A 85 16.37 8.63 2.14
CA ILE A 85 15.34 8.03 2.99
C ILE A 85 15.61 6.54 3.20
N THR A 86 15.83 5.78 2.12
CA THR A 86 16.06 4.32 2.20
C THR A 86 17.31 3.99 3.01
N ALA A 87 18.41 4.70 2.77
CA ALA A 87 19.65 4.54 3.53
C ALA A 87 19.47 4.82 5.03
N PHE A 88 18.66 5.83 5.39
CA PHE A 88 18.35 6.11 6.78
C PHE A 88 17.54 4.98 7.42
N ILE A 89 16.50 4.50 6.73
CA ILE A 89 15.64 3.40 7.21
C ILE A 89 16.49 2.14 7.45
N GLU A 90 17.35 1.76 6.51
CA GLU A 90 18.24 0.61 6.64
C GLU A 90 19.23 0.77 7.80
N ALA A 91 19.80 1.96 7.98
CA ALA A 91 20.70 2.25 9.10
C ALA A 91 20.02 2.10 10.48
N GLN A 92 18.69 2.16 10.55
CA GLN A 92 17.92 1.87 11.76
C GLN A 92 17.51 0.38 11.86
N GLY A 93 17.99 -0.47 10.95
CA GLY A 93 17.65 -1.91 10.94
C GLY A 93 16.20 -2.19 10.57
N ALA A 94 15.56 -1.29 9.85
CA ALA A 94 14.25 -1.51 9.23
C ALA A 94 14.42 -1.74 7.72
N VAL A 95 13.45 -2.40 7.10
CA VAL A 95 13.44 -2.64 5.65
C VAL A 95 12.71 -1.48 4.96
N PRO A 96 13.31 -0.81 3.96
CA PRO A 96 12.62 0.19 3.16
C PRO A 96 11.72 -0.47 2.12
N GLY A 97 10.43 -0.13 2.14
CA GLY A 97 9.43 -0.51 1.14
C GLY A 97 8.81 0.71 0.47
N ILE A 98 8.22 0.52 -0.70
CA ILE A 98 7.51 1.56 -1.45
C ILE A 98 6.22 1.00 -2.01
N GLN A 99 5.14 1.79 -1.95
CA GLN A 99 3.89 1.48 -2.62
C GLN A 99 3.83 2.22 -3.97
N LEU A 100 3.82 1.47 -5.08
CA LEU A 100 3.64 2.00 -6.43
C LEU A 100 2.15 2.13 -6.74
N ALA A 101 1.73 3.29 -7.24
CA ALA A 101 0.32 3.62 -7.38
C ALA A 101 0.00 4.42 -8.64
N HIS A 102 -1.26 4.33 -9.06
CA HIS A 102 -1.91 5.22 -10.01
C HIS A 102 -3.33 5.48 -9.55
N ALA A 103 -3.68 6.74 -9.30
CA ALA A 103 -4.94 7.10 -8.65
C ALA A 103 -6.19 6.91 -9.53
N GLY A 104 -6.03 6.73 -10.84
CA GLY A 104 -7.15 6.50 -11.75
C GLY A 104 -8.14 7.67 -11.77
N ARG A 105 -9.44 7.39 -11.68
CA ARG A 105 -10.50 8.40 -11.65
C ARG A 105 -10.51 9.25 -10.38
N LYS A 106 -9.76 8.87 -9.36
CA LYS A 106 -9.59 9.62 -8.10
C LYS A 106 -8.32 10.47 -8.10
N ALA A 107 -7.68 10.65 -9.25
CA ALA A 107 -6.56 11.57 -9.45
C ALA A 107 -7.04 13.03 -9.53
N SER A 108 -6.10 13.98 -9.55
CA SER A 108 -6.38 15.41 -9.74
C SER A 108 -7.32 16.02 -8.70
N HIS A 109 -7.17 15.63 -7.43
CA HIS A 109 -7.92 16.17 -6.31
C HIS A 109 -7.05 17.06 -5.41
N ARG A 110 -7.67 17.92 -4.64
CA ARG A 110 -7.01 18.67 -3.57
C ARG A 110 -6.71 17.74 -2.39
N SER A 111 -5.70 18.08 -1.60
CA SER A 111 -5.44 17.36 -0.35
C SER A 111 -6.66 17.43 0.60
N PRO A 112 -6.85 16.45 1.52
CA PRO A 112 -8.02 16.40 2.40
C PRO A 112 -8.28 17.67 3.21
N TRP A 113 -7.22 18.33 3.67
CA TRP A 113 -7.35 19.60 4.42
C TRP A 113 -7.62 20.82 3.53
N GLN A 114 -7.54 20.68 2.21
CA GLN A 114 -7.96 21.66 1.22
C GLN A 114 -9.36 21.37 0.67
N GLY A 115 -10.07 20.40 1.29
CA GLY A 115 -11.44 20.04 0.95
C GLY A 115 -11.59 18.78 0.10
N GLY A 116 -10.50 18.17 -0.42
CA GLY A 116 -10.55 16.89 -1.15
C GLY A 116 -11.39 16.91 -2.44
N THR A 117 -11.63 18.08 -3.03
CA THR A 117 -12.41 18.24 -4.26
C THR A 117 -11.53 18.17 -5.50
N GLU A 118 -12.13 17.89 -6.66
CA GLU A 118 -11.45 17.90 -7.95
C GLU A 118 -10.75 19.26 -8.20
N VAL A 119 -9.52 19.21 -8.74
CA VAL A 119 -8.78 20.42 -9.15
C VAL A 119 -9.17 20.78 -10.57
N ALA A 120 -9.68 22.00 -10.76
CA ALA A 120 -10.05 22.45 -12.08
C ALA A 120 -8.82 22.59 -13.02
N PRO A 121 -8.96 22.36 -14.35
CA PRO A 121 -7.84 22.51 -15.29
C PRO A 121 -7.17 23.89 -15.24
N ALA A 122 -7.94 24.96 -15.02
CA ALA A 122 -7.41 26.32 -14.87
C ALA A 122 -6.56 26.52 -13.60
N GLU A 123 -6.63 25.61 -12.64
CA GLU A 123 -5.89 25.61 -11.37
C GLU A 123 -4.76 24.56 -11.34
N GLY A 124 -4.43 23.96 -12.51
CA GLY A 124 -3.38 22.96 -12.64
C GLY A 124 -3.88 21.51 -12.53
N GLY A 125 -5.18 21.29 -12.53
CA GLY A 125 -5.77 19.95 -12.62
C GLY A 125 -5.51 19.30 -13.99
N TRP A 126 -5.58 17.98 -14.03
CA TRP A 126 -5.33 17.20 -15.24
C TRP A 126 -6.46 16.20 -15.53
N PRO A 127 -6.64 15.79 -16.81
CA PRO A 127 -7.61 14.74 -17.15
C PRO A 127 -7.28 13.42 -16.44
N THR A 128 -8.29 12.81 -15.83
CA THR A 128 -8.15 11.51 -15.17
C THR A 128 -8.44 10.37 -16.13
N VAL A 129 -7.93 9.18 -15.83
CA VAL A 129 -8.14 7.97 -16.61
C VAL A 129 -8.74 6.86 -15.76
N ALA A 130 -9.48 5.94 -16.40
CA ALA A 130 -10.14 4.82 -15.73
C ALA A 130 -10.42 3.67 -16.71
N PRO A 131 -10.90 2.50 -16.27
CA PRO A 131 -11.39 1.46 -17.19
C PRO A 131 -12.59 1.92 -18.00
N SER A 132 -13.45 2.77 -17.46
CA SER A 132 -14.68 3.27 -18.09
C SER A 132 -14.90 4.74 -17.73
N ALA A 133 -15.61 5.48 -18.56
CA ALA A 133 -15.90 6.90 -18.33
C ALA A 133 -16.97 7.11 -17.25
N LEU A 134 -16.68 6.63 -16.04
CA LEU A 134 -17.53 6.69 -14.84
C LEU A 134 -16.83 7.48 -13.74
N ALA A 135 -17.33 8.68 -13.43
CA ALA A 135 -16.83 9.49 -12.31
C ALA A 135 -16.95 8.73 -10.97
N PHE A 136 -16.07 9.04 -10.01
CA PHE A 136 -16.15 8.48 -8.66
C PHE A 136 -17.34 9.05 -7.89
N VAL A 137 -17.54 10.35 -8.00
CA VAL A 137 -18.71 11.06 -7.48
C VAL A 137 -19.48 11.65 -8.66
N PRO A 138 -20.82 11.55 -8.73
CA PRO A 138 -21.59 12.00 -9.89
C PRO A 138 -21.41 13.48 -10.27
N ALA A 139 -20.96 14.31 -9.34
CA ALA A 139 -20.70 15.74 -9.57
C ALA A 139 -19.31 16.03 -10.19
N GLU A 140 -18.44 15.04 -10.27
CA GLU A 140 -17.07 15.19 -10.79
C GLU A 140 -17.01 14.93 -12.30
N THR A 141 -15.90 15.38 -12.91
CA THR A 141 -15.62 15.16 -14.33
C THR A 141 -15.42 13.66 -14.59
N ALA A 142 -16.09 13.14 -15.62
CA ALA A 142 -15.91 11.75 -16.01
C ALA A 142 -14.48 11.52 -16.53
N PRO A 143 -13.80 10.46 -16.09
CA PRO A 143 -12.46 10.12 -16.55
C PRO A 143 -12.49 9.67 -18.01
N GLN A 144 -11.34 9.72 -18.68
CA GLN A 144 -11.15 9.11 -19.99
C GLN A 144 -11.00 7.60 -19.84
N ALA A 145 -11.82 6.84 -20.58
CA ALA A 145 -11.63 5.38 -20.65
C ALA A 145 -10.30 5.06 -21.36
N LEU A 146 -9.44 4.28 -20.70
CA LEU A 146 -8.18 3.84 -21.28
C LEU A 146 -8.42 2.97 -22.53
N ASP A 147 -7.75 3.30 -23.61
CA ASP A 147 -7.58 2.40 -24.76
C ASP A 147 -6.42 1.41 -24.54
N GLN A 148 -6.12 0.57 -25.53
CA GLN A 148 -5.02 -0.40 -25.40
C GLN A 148 -3.67 0.30 -25.19
N ALA A 149 -3.42 1.41 -25.87
CA ALA A 149 -2.15 2.15 -25.73
C ALA A 149 -1.99 2.74 -24.31
N GLY A 150 -3.09 3.25 -23.73
CA GLY A 150 -3.11 3.72 -22.34
C GLY A 150 -2.88 2.59 -21.33
N ILE A 151 -3.46 1.41 -21.57
CA ILE A 151 -3.23 0.21 -20.74
C ILE A 151 -1.75 -0.22 -20.82
N ASP A 152 -1.19 -0.29 -22.02
CA ASP A 152 0.22 -0.66 -22.25
C ASP A 152 1.16 0.35 -21.58
N LYS A 153 0.83 1.65 -21.65
CA LYS A 153 1.56 2.70 -20.91
C LYS A 153 1.55 2.46 -19.40
N VAL A 154 0.40 2.16 -18.80
CA VAL A 154 0.30 1.90 -17.36
C VAL A 154 1.23 0.74 -16.96
N ILE A 155 1.24 -0.35 -17.71
CA ILE A 155 2.12 -1.50 -17.45
C ILE A 155 3.60 -1.08 -17.52
N ALA A 156 3.97 -0.31 -18.55
CA ALA A 156 5.33 0.19 -18.74
C ALA A 156 5.74 1.15 -17.60
N ASP A 157 4.84 2.01 -17.15
CA ASP A 157 5.09 2.96 -16.05
C ASP A 157 5.36 2.23 -14.73
N PHE A 158 4.58 1.20 -14.37
CA PHE A 158 4.84 0.37 -13.17
C PHE A 158 6.18 -0.36 -13.27
N ARG A 159 6.52 -0.88 -14.46
CA ARG A 159 7.82 -1.51 -14.70
C ARG A 159 8.97 -0.52 -14.50
N ALA A 160 8.90 0.65 -15.12
CA ALA A 160 9.93 1.69 -15.02
C ALA A 160 10.06 2.23 -13.57
N ALA A 161 8.93 2.42 -12.87
CA ALA A 161 8.90 2.81 -11.47
C ALA A 161 9.57 1.76 -10.57
N THR A 162 9.41 0.47 -10.87
CA THR A 162 10.08 -0.62 -10.14
C THR A 162 11.60 -0.53 -10.30
N ALA A 163 12.11 -0.36 -11.52
CA ALA A 163 13.55 -0.20 -11.76
C ALA A 163 14.11 1.01 -10.98
N ARG A 164 13.40 2.14 -10.96
CA ARG A 164 13.76 3.32 -10.18
C ARG A 164 13.71 3.08 -8.68
N ALA A 165 12.69 2.37 -8.18
CA ALA A 165 12.61 2.01 -6.77
C ALA A 165 13.81 1.16 -6.31
N LEU A 166 14.22 0.19 -7.11
CA LEU A 166 15.44 -0.60 -6.86
C LEU A 166 16.69 0.29 -6.84
N ALA A 167 16.82 1.18 -7.82
CA ALA A 167 17.92 2.14 -7.89
C ALA A 167 17.94 3.13 -6.73
N ALA A 168 16.79 3.40 -6.12
CA ALA A 168 16.66 4.22 -4.91
C ALA A 168 16.94 3.43 -3.62
N GLY A 169 17.12 2.10 -3.67
CA GLY A 169 17.45 1.28 -2.50
C GLY A 169 16.24 0.64 -1.80
N TYR A 170 15.04 0.68 -2.37
CA TYR A 170 13.90 -0.05 -1.83
C TYR A 170 14.10 -1.55 -1.99
N ARG A 171 13.70 -2.31 -0.99
CA ARG A 171 13.85 -3.77 -0.93
C ARG A 171 12.52 -4.53 -0.92
N VAL A 172 11.42 -3.81 -0.77
CA VAL A 172 10.05 -4.32 -0.85
C VAL A 172 9.26 -3.41 -1.77
N ILE A 173 8.63 -4.00 -2.78
CA ILE A 173 7.68 -3.29 -3.65
C ILE A 173 6.28 -3.75 -3.30
N GLU A 174 5.37 -2.80 -3.10
CA GLU A 174 3.95 -3.05 -2.98
C GLU A 174 3.21 -2.40 -4.14
N ILE A 175 2.39 -3.18 -4.84
CA ILE A 175 1.48 -2.67 -5.88
C ILE A 175 0.17 -2.26 -5.23
N HIS A 176 -0.25 -1.01 -5.43
CA HIS A 176 -1.51 -0.51 -4.93
C HIS A 176 -2.67 -0.90 -5.85
N ALA A 177 -3.40 -1.96 -5.49
CA ALA A 177 -4.59 -2.42 -6.20
C ALA A 177 -5.86 -2.35 -5.32
N ALA A 178 -5.97 -1.28 -4.53
CA ALA A 178 -7.03 -1.08 -3.54
C ALA A 178 -7.64 0.34 -3.62
N HIS A 179 -8.61 0.61 -2.74
CA HIS A 179 -9.16 1.92 -2.40
C HIS A 179 -9.81 2.69 -3.56
N GLY A 180 -10.24 2.00 -4.63
CA GLY A 180 -10.85 2.63 -5.79
C GLY A 180 -9.88 3.40 -6.67
N TYR A 181 -8.59 3.09 -6.59
CA TYR A 181 -7.58 3.57 -7.53
C TYR A 181 -7.51 2.68 -8.77
N LEU A 182 -6.73 3.06 -9.77
CA LEU A 182 -6.81 2.53 -11.13
C LEU A 182 -6.90 1.00 -11.20
N LEU A 183 -6.00 0.27 -10.53
CA LEU A 183 -5.98 -1.19 -10.60
C LEU A 183 -7.22 -1.80 -9.93
N HIS A 184 -7.70 -1.22 -8.81
CA HIS A 184 -8.96 -1.65 -8.20
C HIS A 184 -10.18 -1.32 -9.09
N GLU A 185 -10.16 -0.19 -9.78
CA GLU A 185 -11.23 0.17 -10.71
C GLU A 185 -11.42 -0.88 -11.81
N PHE A 186 -10.32 -1.47 -12.31
CA PHE A 186 -10.39 -2.58 -13.27
C PHE A 186 -10.98 -3.86 -12.65
N LEU A 187 -10.68 -4.15 -11.38
CA LEU A 187 -11.17 -5.36 -10.71
C LEU A 187 -12.69 -5.35 -10.50
N SER A 188 -13.25 -4.22 -10.09
CA SER A 188 -14.64 -4.11 -9.68
C SER A 188 -15.60 -3.94 -10.86
N PRO A 189 -16.69 -4.74 -10.95
CA PRO A 189 -17.73 -4.56 -11.96
C PRO A 189 -18.44 -3.20 -11.87
N LEU A 190 -18.41 -2.55 -10.70
CA LEU A 190 -19.07 -1.25 -10.48
C LEU A 190 -18.35 -0.10 -11.20
N SER A 191 -17.05 -0.18 -11.36
CA SER A 191 -16.21 0.83 -12.04
C SER A 191 -15.74 0.38 -13.43
N ASN A 192 -15.75 -0.93 -13.71
CA ASN A 192 -15.33 -1.49 -14.97
C ASN A 192 -16.52 -2.05 -15.76
N GLN A 193 -17.00 -1.25 -16.70
CA GLN A 193 -18.08 -1.61 -17.62
C GLN A 193 -17.59 -1.90 -19.04
N ARG A 194 -16.30 -2.27 -19.18
CA ARG A 194 -15.71 -2.63 -20.48
C ARG A 194 -16.29 -3.92 -21.02
N THR A 195 -16.35 -4.00 -22.36
CA THR A 195 -16.82 -5.20 -23.10
C THR A 195 -15.70 -5.88 -23.89
N ASP A 196 -14.46 -5.39 -23.73
CA ASP A 196 -13.26 -5.95 -24.35
C ASP A 196 -12.54 -6.97 -23.43
N ALA A 197 -11.29 -7.28 -23.76
CA ALA A 197 -10.47 -8.23 -23.01
C ALA A 197 -10.12 -7.80 -21.57
N TYR A 198 -10.48 -6.59 -21.15
CA TYR A 198 -10.21 -6.05 -19.80
C TYR A 198 -11.49 -5.86 -18.96
N GLY A 199 -12.67 -6.32 -19.44
CA GLY A 199 -13.93 -6.16 -18.72
C GLY A 199 -14.82 -7.40 -18.77
N GLY A 200 -15.92 -7.38 -18.01
CA GLY A 200 -16.89 -8.46 -17.92
C GLY A 200 -16.47 -9.59 -17.00
N SER A 201 -15.83 -10.64 -17.50
CA SER A 201 -15.44 -11.81 -16.70
C SER A 201 -14.37 -11.50 -15.65
N PHE A 202 -14.28 -12.35 -14.61
CA PHE A 202 -13.20 -12.27 -13.60
C PHE A 202 -11.82 -12.23 -14.26
N ASP A 203 -11.55 -13.11 -15.21
CA ASP A 203 -10.24 -13.18 -15.90
C ASP A 203 -9.91 -11.88 -16.64
N ASN A 204 -10.90 -11.26 -17.26
CA ASN A 204 -10.71 -10.01 -17.99
C ASN A 204 -10.50 -8.84 -17.01
N ARG A 205 -11.31 -8.73 -15.96
CA ARG A 205 -11.17 -7.64 -14.98
C ARG A 205 -9.85 -7.70 -14.21
N THR A 206 -9.32 -8.91 -13.98
CA THR A 206 -8.04 -9.10 -13.29
C THR A 206 -6.82 -8.98 -14.21
N ARG A 207 -7.01 -8.92 -15.53
CA ARG A 207 -5.95 -8.98 -16.53
C ARG A 207 -4.92 -7.87 -16.35
N LEU A 208 -5.34 -6.61 -16.19
CA LEU A 208 -4.40 -5.49 -16.04
C LEU A 208 -3.51 -5.69 -14.79
N LEU A 209 -4.10 -6.03 -13.64
CA LEU A 209 -3.31 -6.26 -12.42
C LEU A 209 -2.31 -7.41 -12.62
N ARG A 210 -2.72 -8.50 -13.25
CA ARG A 210 -1.82 -9.64 -13.55
C ARG A 210 -0.64 -9.21 -14.41
N GLN A 211 -0.88 -8.46 -15.48
CA GLN A 211 0.17 -7.94 -16.37
C GLN A 211 1.11 -6.97 -15.65
N VAL A 212 0.58 -6.11 -14.78
CA VAL A 212 1.41 -5.23 -13.92
C VAL A 212 2.27 -6.06 -12.96
N VAL A 213 1.70 -7.07 -12.30
CA VAL A 213 2.45 -7.96 -11.42
C VAL A 213 3.56 -8.70 -12.18
N GLU A 214 3.27 -9.23 -13.35
CA GLU A 214 4.27 -9.90 -14.22
C GLU A 214 5.39 -8.94 -14.61
N ALA A 215 5.07 -7.72 -15.02
CA ALA A 215 6.03 -6.70 -15.42
C ALA A 215 6.93 -6.26 -14.23
N VAL A 216 6.32 -6.03 -13.06
CA VAL A 216 7.04 -5.68 -11.82
C VAL A 216 7.92 -6.85 -11.37
N ARG A 217 7.39 -8.09 -11.36
CA ARG A 217 8.14 -9.28 -10.94
C ARG A 217 9.35 -9.53 -11.85
N ALA A 218 9.23 -9.26 -13.14
CA ALA A 218 10.34 -9.41 -14.11
C ALA A 218 11.51 -8.43 -13.85
N GLU A 219 11.24 -7.25 -13.26
CA GLU A 219 12.27 -6.28 -12.87
C GLU A 219 12.89 -6.58 -11.50
N LEU A 220 12.13 -7.26 -10.60
CA LEU A 220 12.61 -7.52 -9.24
C LEU A 220 13.61 -8.68 -9.21
N PRO A 221 14.77 -8.53 -8.54
CA PRO A 221 15.61 -9.65 -8.16
C PRO A 221 14.82 -10.74 -7.44
N ALA A 222 15.20 -12.00 -7.67
CA ALA A 222 14.45 -13.15 -7.17
C ALA A 222 14.35 -13.18 -5.63
N GLU A 223 15.32 -12.59 -4.94
CA GLU A 223 15.42 -12.50 -3.49
C GLU A 223 14.55 -11.38 -2.88
N LEU A 224 14.01 -10.46 -3.68
CA LEU A 224 13.19 -9.37 -3.16
C LEU A 224 11.70 -9.70 -3.24
N PRO A 225 10.95 -9.46 -2.15
CA PRO A 225 9.52 -9.74 -2.11
C PRO A 225 8.69 -8.70 -2.85
N LEU A 226 7.58 -9.17 -3.43
CA LEU A 226 6.54 -8.39 -4.04
C LEU A 226 5.25 -8.52 -3.24
N LEU A 227 4.69 -7.40 -2.82
CA LEU A 227 3.43 -7.30 -2.12
C LEU A 227 2.35 -6.71 -3.04
N VAL A 228 1.10 -7.07 -2.79
CA VAL A 228 -0.05 -6.43 -3.43
C VAL A 228 -1.05 -6.02 -2.36
N ARG A 229 -1.43 -4.75 -2.35
CA ARG A 229 -2.52 -4.27 -1.51
C ARG A 229 -3.84 -4.39 -2.25
N LEU A 230 -4.81 -5.09 -1.65
CA LEU A 230 -6.15 -5.27 -2.19
C LEU A 230 -7.21 -4.65 -1.28
N SER A 231 -8.25 -4.09 -1.87
CA SER A 231 -9.53 -3.94 -1.19
C SER A 231 -10.30 -5.26 -1.32
N ALA A 232 -10.37 -6.02 -0.23
CA ALA A 232 -10.92 -7.37 -0.23
C ALA A 232 -12.43 -7.42 -0.58
N THR A 233 -13.15 -6.30 -0.44
CA THR A 233 -14.56 -6.13 -0.82
C THR A 233 -14.89 -4.67 -1.04
N ASP A 234 -15.85 -4.41 -1.95
CA ASP A 234 -16.45 -3.08 -2.14
C ASP A 234 -17.54 -2.75 -1.10
N TRP A 235 -17.94 -3.70 -0.26
CA TRP A 235 -19.02 -3.61 0.73
C TRP A 235 -20.42 -3.37 0.14
N VAL A 236 -20.59 -3.54 -1.17
CA VAL A 236 -21.88 -3.39 -1.86
C VAL A 236 -22.14 -4.55 -2.79
N ALA A 237 -23.43 -4.90 -2.95
CA ALA A 237 -23.85 -5.97 -3.85
C ALA A 237 -23.46 -5.66 -5.31
N GLY A 238 -23.02 -6.68 -6.04
CA GLY A 238 -22.59 -6.53 -7.44
C GLY A 238 -21.19 -5.91 -7.60
N GLY A 239 -20.51 -5.55 -6.51
CA GLY A 239 -19.12 -5.09 -6.52
C GLY A 239 -18.12 -6.22 -6.38
N TRP A 240 -16.86 -5.86 -6.18
CA TRP A 240 -15.78 -6.79 -5.86
C TRP A 240 -16.03 -7.46 -4.50
N SER A 241 -15.86 -8.77 -4.43
CA SER A 241 -16.21 -9.58 -3.27
C SER A 241 -14.98 -10.22 -2.59
N ALA A 242 -15.19 -10.72 -1.37
CA ALA A 242 -14.16 -11.49 -0.67
C ALA A 242 -13.82 -12.81 -1.39
N ASP A 243 -14.79 -13.41 -2.10
CA ASP A 243 -14.56 -14.61 -2.93
C ASP A 243 -13.65 -14.30 -4.12
N ASP A 244 -13.90 -13.16 -4.80
CA ASP A 244 -13.03 -12.68 -5.87
C ASP A 244 -11.61 -12.44 -5.36
N SER A 245 -11.48 -11.89 -4.16
CA SER A 245 -10.16 -11.60 -3.54
C SER A 245 -9.38 -12.86 -3.22
N VAL A 246 -10.03 -13.90 -2.72
CA VAL A 246 -9.40 -15.22 -2.51
C VAL A 246 -8.99 -15.85 -3.84
N ALA A 247 -9.86 -15.81 -4.85
CA ALA A 247 -9.55 -16.31 -6.18
C ALA A 247 -8.37 -15.58 -6.81
N LEU A 248 -8.36 -14.24 -6.71
CA LEU A 248 -7.25 -13.41 -7.21
C LEU A 248 -5.96 -13.70 -6.45
N ALA A 249 -5.98 -13.84 -5.13
CA ALA A 249 -4.79 -14.13 -4.33
C ALA A 249 -4.10 -15.44 -4.78
N ARG A 250 -4.86 -16.48 -5.13
CA ARG A 250 -4.30 -17.73 -5.72
C ARG A 250 -3.59 -17.47 -7.05
N VAL A 251 -4.19 -16.66 -7.91
CA VAL A 251 -3.58 -16.28 -9.20
C VAL A 251 -2.30 -15.48 -8.96
N LEU A 252 -2.34 -14.49 -8.08
CA LEU A 252 -1.19 -13.63 -7.76
C LEU A 252 -0.03 -14.42 -7.11
N GLN A 253 -0.34 -15.41 -6.27
CA GLN A 253 0.66 -16.33 -5.72
C GLN A 253 1.40 -17.08 -6.84
N GLY A 254 0.69 -17.57 -7.84
CA GLY A 254 1.29 -18.21 -9.02
C GLY A 254 2.15 -17.29 -9.87
N LEU A 255 1.93 -15.96 -9.79
CA LEU A 255 2.72 -14.93 -10.46
C LEU A 255 3.89 -14.41 -9.60
N GLY A 256 4.11 -14.97 -8.41
CA GLY A 256 5.24 -14.64 -7.54
C GLY A 256 5.01 -13.45 -6.60
N VAL A 257 3.74 -13.17 -6.25
CA VAL A 257 3.41 -12.29 -5.11
C VAL A 257 3.64 -13.05 -3.82
N ASP A 258 4.26 -12.41 -2.84
CA ASP A 258 4.75 -13.02 -1.60
C ASP A 258 3.88 -12.69 -0.38
N LEU A 259 3.07 -11.62 -0.44
CA LEU A 259 2.14 -11.23 0.62
C LEU A 259 1.01 -10.36 0.07
N ILE A 260 -0.20 -10.55 0.59
CA ILE A 260 -1.35 -9.66 0.35
C ILE A 260 -1.56 -8.76 1.56
N ASP A 261 -1.48 -7.44 1.36
CA ASP A 261 -1.95 -6.43 2.33
C ASP A 261 -3.46 -6.24 2.16
N CYS A 262 -4.22 -6.65 3.18
CA CYS A 262 -5.68 -6.75 3.11
C CYS A 262 -6.36 -5.50 3.68
N SER A 263 -6.81 -4.62 2.78
CA SER A 263 -7.70 -3.50 3.07
C SER A 263 -9.11 -3.76 2.54
N THR A 264 -10.00 -2.77 2.54
CA THR A 264 -11.35 -2.87 1.98
C THR A 264 -11.87 -1.53 1.48
N GLY A 265 -12.86 -1.56 0.60
CA GLY A 265 -13.63 -0.41 0.17
C GLY A 265 -12.86 0.62 -0.67
N GLY A 266 -13.42 1.82 -0.75
CA GLY A 266 -12.82 2.96 -1.44
C GLY A 266 -13.20 3.09 -2.92
N ASN A 267 -13.83 2.08 -3.53
CA ASN A 267 -14.31 2.13 -4.91
C ASN A 267 -15.71 2.76 -5.05
N VAL A 268 -16.47 2.74 -3.97
CA VAL A 268 -17.80 3.35 -3.88
C VAL A 268 -17.80 4.43 -2.80
N ALA A 269 -18.23 5.65 -3.14
CA ALA A 269 -18.13 6.80 -2.25
C ALA A 269 -18.92 6.64 -0.94
N GLN A 270 -20.06 5.94 -0.97
CA GLN A 270 -20.95 5.75 0.18
C GLN A 270 -21.18 4.26 0.49
N ALA A 271 -20.11 3.48 0.57
CA ALA A 271 -20.21 2.08 0.97
C ALA A 271 -20.54 1.96 2.47
N PRO A 272 -21.46 1.07 2.89
CA PRO A 272 -21.83 0.86 4.28
C PRO A 272 -20.78 0.02 5.03
N ILE A 273 -19.61 0.59 5.27
CA ILE A 273 -18.49 -0.11 5.90
C ILE A 273 -18.72 -0.22 7.41
N PRO A 274 -18.73 -1.44 8.01
CA PRO A 274 -18.89 -1.63 9.45
C PRO A 274 -17.57 -1.33 10.19
N VAL A 275 -17.22 -0.05 10.28
CA VAL A 275 -15.94 0.39 10.86
C VAL A 275 -15.86 0.09 12.36
N GLY A 276 -14.85 -0.65 12.79
CA GLY A 276 -14.57 -1.00 14.18
C GLY A 276 -13.15 -1.56 14.35
N PRO A 277 -12.67 -1.79 15.59
CA PRO A 277 -11.34 -2.35 15.82
C PRO A 277 -11.13 -3.67 15.06
N GLY A 278 -10.16 -3.71 14.14
CA GLY A 278 -9.82 -4.92 13.38
C GLY A 278 -10.85 -5.33 12.31
N TYR A 279 -11.75 -4.43 11.87
CA TYR A 279 -12.85 -4.74 10.94
C TYR A 279 -12.43 -5.37 9.59
N GLN A 280 -11.16 -5.32 9.24
CA GLN A 280 -10.62 -5.90 8.01
C GLN A 280 -9.82 -7.19 8.24
N VAL A 281 -9.58 -7.58 9.49
CA VAL A 281 -8.73 -8.74 9.86
C VAL A 281 -9.29 -10.04 9.31
N GLU A 282 -10.60 -10.19 9.28
CA GLU A 282 -11.27 -11.40 8.77
C GLU A 282 -10.91 -11.72 7.32
N PHE A 283 -10.69 -10.69 6.47
CA PHE A 283 -10.32 -10.87 5.07
C PHE A 283 -8.87 -11.36 4.93
N ALA A 284 -7.95 -10.82 5.73
CA ALA A 284 -6.58 -11.31 5.81
C ALA A 284 -6.55 -12.77 6.27
N ALA A 285 -7.28 -13.08 7.34
CA ALA A 285 -7.39 -14.43 7.87
C ALA A 285 -7.98 -15.43 6.85
N ARG A 286 -8.99 -15.00 6.10
CA ARG A 286 -9.62 -15.83 5.06
C ARG A 286 -8.67 -16.12 3.91
N ILE A 287 -8.04 -15.07 3.33
CA ILE A 287 -7.07 -15.24 2.23
C ILE A 287 -5.94 -16.16 2.69
N ARG A 288 -5.34 -15.91 3.86
CA ARG A 288 -4.28 -16.73 4.41
C ARG A 288 -4.67 -18.19 4.55
N ARG A 289 -5.81 -18.45 5.16
CA ARG A 289 -6.32 -19.81 5.40
C ARG A 289 -6.60 -20.57 4.10
N GLU A 290 -7.19 -19.89 3.09
CA GLU A 290 -7.67 -20.55 1.88
C GLU A 290 -6.60 -20.64 0.78
N THR A 291 -5.51 -19.84 0.86
CA THR A 291 -4.45 -19.83 -0.16
C THR A 291 -3.09 -20.28 0.36
N GLY A 292 -2.84 -20.16 1.67
CA GLY A 292 -1.52 -20.34 2.27
C GLY A 292 -0.57 -19.17 2.00
N LEU A 293 -0.98 -18.14 1.24
CA LEU A 293 -0.18 -16.95 0.98
C LEU A 293 -0.10 -16.08 2.25
N PRO A 294 1.07 -15.59 2.65
CA PRO A 294 1.21 -14.64 3.75
C PRO A 294 0.31 -13.42 3.58
N THR A 295 -0.23 -12.92 4.70
CA THR A 295 -1.11 -11.75 4.68
C THR A 295 -0.71 -10.72 5.72
N GLY A 296 -1.04 -9.47 5.41
CA GLY A 296 -0.99 -8.34 6.32
C GLY A 296 -2.39 -7.86 6.67
N ALA A 297 -2.64 -7.63 7.96
CA ALA A 297 -3.90 -7.09 8.45
C ALA A 297 -3.76 -5.60 8.77
N VAL A 298 -4.70 -4.80 8.28
CA VAL A 298 -4.84 -3.37 8.59
C VAL A 298 -6.28 -3.08 9.01
N GLY A 299 -6.52 -1.99 9.72
CA GLY A 299 -7.88 -1.52 10.04
C GLY A 299 -8.13 -1.37 11.53
N LEU A 300 -7.89 -0.18 12.07
CA LEU A 300 -8.07 0.16 13.49
C LEU A 300 -7.42 -0.85 14.44
N ILE A 301 -6.20 -1.27 14.12
CA ILE A 301 -5.33 -1.98 15.06
C ILE A 301 -4.57 -0.88 15.82
N THR A 302 -4.84 -0.74 17.13
CA THR A 302 -4.45 0.45 17.90
C THR A 302 -3.76 0.14 19.22
N ASP A 303 -3.68 -1.14 19.60
CA ASP A 303 -2.99 -1.55 20.83
C ASP A 303 -2.14 -2.82 20.63
N ALA A 304 -1.20 -3.00 21.55
CA ALA A 304 -0.21 -4.07 21.48
C ALA A 304 -0.85 -5.47 21.59
N ARG A 305 -1.88 -5.63 22.41
CA ARG A 305 -2.53 -6.94 22.65
C ARG A 305 -3.39 -7.34 21.46
N GLN A 306 -4.07 -6.38 20.82
CA GLN A 306 -4.80 -6.60 19.58
C GLN A 306 -3.83 -7.05 18.48
N ALA A 307 -2.70 -6.35 18.30
CA ALA A 307 -1.68 -6.69 17.31
C ALA A 307 -1.08 -8.08 17.57
N GLU A 308 -0.71 -8.38 18.82
CA GLU A 308 -0.22 -9.70 19.25
C GLU A 308 -1.25 -10.79 18.97
N HIS A 309 -2.52 -10.58 19.33
CA HIS A 309 -3.58 -11.56 19.12
C HIS A 309 -3.72 -11.95 17.65
N ILE A 310 -3.73 -10.97 16.74
CA ILE A 310 -3.86 -11.21 15.29
C ILE A 310 -2.74 -12.13 14.79
N VAL A 311 -1.50 -11.84 15.18
CA VAL A 311 -0.33 -12.64 14.75
C VAL A 311 -0.29 -13.98 15.46
N ALA A 312 -0.48 -14.02 16.77
CA ALA A 312 -0.38 -15.23 17.59
C ALA A 312 -1.45 -16.29 17.24
N THR A 313 -2.64 -15.84 16.82
CA THR A 313 -3.73 -16.75 16.41
C THR A 313 -3.68 -17.09 14.91
N GLY A 314 -2.70 -16.56 14.18
CA GLY A 314 -2.52 -16.84 12.75
C GLY A 314 -3.58 -16.21 11.86
N GLN A 315 -4.21 -15.12 12.30
CA GLN A 315 -5.17 -14.36 11.46
C GLN A 315 -4.45 -13.58 10.35
N ALA A 316 -3.22 -13.13 10.61
CA ALA A 316 -2.32 -12.55 9.62
C ALA A 316 -0.86 -12.83 10.01
N ASP A 317 0.06 -12.64 9.07
CA ASP A 317 1.50 -12.81 9.30
C ASP A 317 2.16 -11.53 9.77
N VAL A 318 1.62 -10.37 9.39
CA VAL A 318 2.04 -9.03 9.85
C VAL A 318 0.83 -8.16 10.13
N VAL A 319 1.03 -7.12 10.95
CA VAL A 319 0.07 -6.03 11.16
C VAL A 319 0.62 -4.76 10.51
N LEU A 320 -0.21 -4.09 9.70
CA LEU A 320 0.12 -2.80 9.11
C LEU A 320 -0.59 -1.72 9.92
N LEU A 321 0.19 -0.85 10.53
CA LEU A 321 -0.33 0.23 11.35
C LEU A 321 -0.23 1.57 10.59
N ALA A 322 -1.35 2.27 10.52
CA ALA A 322 -1.45 3.59 9.89
C ALA A 322 -1.60 4.68 10.98
N ARG A 323 -2.84 5.06 11.29
CA ARG A 323 -3.15 6.16 12.22
C ARG A 323 -2.51 5.98 13.60
N GLU A 324 -2.29 4.75 14.05
CA GLU A 324 -1.57 4.51 15.31
C GLU A 324 -0.13 4.99 15.21
N LEU A 325 0.57 4.66 14.13
CA LEU A 325 1.94 5.14 13.92
C LEU A 325 2.02 6.64 13.54
N LEU A 326 0.91 7.29 13.18
CA LEU A 326 0.87 8.77 13.11
C LEU A 326 0.87 9.39 14.50
N ARG A 327 0.15 8.77 15.46
CA ARG A 327 0.07 9.24 16.86
C ARG A 327 1.32 8.89 17.67
N ASP A 328 1.79 7.66 17.52
CA ASP A 328 2.95 7.12 18.23
C ASP A 328 3.95 6.44 17.28
N PRO A 329 4.94 7.17 16.76
CA PRO A 329 6.00 6.60 15.92
C PRO A 329 6.83 5.53 16.62
N TYR A 330 6.81 5.48 17.94
CA TYR A 330 7.56 4.55 18.80
C TYR A 330 6.70 3.38 19.31
N PHE A 331 5.50 3.20 18.77
CA PHE A 331 4.59 2.12 19.13
C PHE A 331 5.28 0.74 19.20
N PRO A 332 6.19 0.33 18.29
CA PRO A 332 6.85 -0.97 18.41
C PRO A 332 7.65 -1.12 19.72
N LEU A 333 8.34 -0.06 20.16
CA LEU A 333 9.09 -0.07 21.42
C LEU A 333 8.15 -0.11 22.64
N HIS A 334 7.06 0.65 22.59
CA HIS A 334 6.05 0.68 23.66
C HIS A 334 5.30 -0.65 23.74
N ALA A 335 4.89 -1.22 22.62
CA ALA A 335 4.24 -2.53 22.52
C ALA A 335 5.15 -3.66 23.06
N ALA A 336 6.43 -3.63 22.75
CA ALA A 336 7.38 -4.61 23.26
C ALA A 336 7.47 -4.54 24.80
N HIS A 337 7.52 -3.34 25.35
CA HIS A 337 7.51 -3.16 26.81
C HIS A 337 6.23 -3.69 27.45
N GLU A 338 5.05 -3.35 26.89
CA GLU A 338 3.75 -3.82 27.37
C GLU A 338 3.62 -5.35 27.33
N LEU A 339 4.10 -5.97 26.23
CA LEU A 339 4.06 -7.43 26.05
C LEU A 339 5.22 -8.17 26.70
N GLY A 340 6.03 -7.49 27.51
CA GLY A 340 7.14 -8.10 28.22
C GLY A 340 8.26 -8.62 27.34
N THR A 341 8.40 -8.13 26.11
CA THR A 341 9.47 -8.48 25.17
C THR A 341 10.56 -7.41 25.20
N GLU A 342 11.82 -7.84 25.11
CA GLU A 342 12.94 -6.90 25.02
C GLU A 342 13.26 -6.61 23.56
N LEU A 343 13.28 -5.33 23.21
CA LEU A 343 13.83 -4.83 21.97
C LEU A 343 15.04 -3.92 22.25
N PRO A 344 16.02 -3.89 21.36
CA PRO A 344 17.10 -2.92 21.43
C PRO A 344 16.53 -1.51 21.21
N TRP A 345 16.84 -0.59 22.11
CA TRP A 345 16.53 0.82 21.96
C TRP A 345 17.66 1.53 21.18
N PRO A 346 17.36 2.57 20.42
CA PRO A 346 18.42 3.44 19.88
C PRO A 346 19.31 3.95 21.03
N LYS A 347 20.63 3.92 20.84
CA LYS A 347 21.59 4.33 21.90
C LYS A 347 21.28 5.72 22.43
N GLN A 348 20.84 6.63 21.57
CA GLN A 348 20.48 8.01 21.90
C GLN A 348 19.28 8.09 22.85
N TYR A 349 18.40 7.08 22.84
CA TYR A 349 17.16 7.02 23.62
C TYR A 349 17.20 6.02 24.76
N GLU A 350 18.32 5.32 24.97
CA GLU A 350 18.44 4.25 25.96
C GLU A 350 18.12 4.72 27.40
N ARG A 351 18.43 5.98 27.73
CA ARG A 351 18.07 6.57 29.04
C ARG A 351 16.56 6.74 29.26
N GLY A 352 15.78 6.80 28.17
CA GLY A 352 14.32 6.87 28.21
C GLY A 352 13.63 5.50 28.31
N ARG A 353 14.38 4.39 28.24
CA ARG A 353 13.84 3.05 28.28
C ARG A 353 13.14 2.80 29.63
N PRO A 354 11.84 2.39 29.63
CA PRO A 354 11.14 2.07 30.87
C PRO A 354 11.84 0.94 31.63
N ARG A 355 12.00 1.08 32.94
CA ARG A 355 12.52 0.01 33.79
C ARG A 355 11.43 -1.01 34.02
N ARG A 356 11.76 -2.30 33.92
CA ARG A 356 10.87 -3.36 34.41
C ARG A 356 10.75 -3.23 35.92
N LYS A 357 9.53 -3.25 36.42
CA LYS A 357 9.25 -3.36 37.86
C LYS A 357 9.54 -4.77 38.36
#